data_2b7642d844aba7195cae9af3de94e44f
#
_entry.id   2b7642d844aba7195cae9af3de94e44f
#
_cell.length_a   1.000
_cell.length_b   1.000
_cell.length_c   1.000
_cell.angle_alpha   90.00
_cell.angle_beta   90.00
_cell.angle_gamma   90.00
#
_symmetry.space_group_name_H-M   'P 1'
#
loop_
_entity.id
_entity.type
_entity.pdbx_description
1 polymer ?
#
loop_
_entity_poly.entity_id
_entity_poly.type
_entity_poly.pdbx_seq_one_letter_code
_entity_poly.pdbx_strand_id
1 'polypeptide(L)'
;REVEAVVNEQGSKPGLGYIYGMGKKTAHSLCKSVAADLGLELVWPMITNAYGVGEKSPRMVNTTLRKIIDGAALQFTAATQNYDFVYVTDVAKAFYLIAKNGQPFHEYLIGSGQARPLK
;
A
#
# COMPACT_ATOMS: atom_id res chain seq x y z
N ARG A 1 -20.94 -5.96 -2.01
CA ARG A 1 -20.46 -5.91 -3.41
C ARG A 1 -18.99 -6.33 -3.54
N GLU A 2 -18.06 -5.80 -2.74
CA GLU A 2 -16.65 -6.18 -2.81
C GLU A 2 -16.38 -7.62 -2.34
N VAL A 3 -17.12 -8.10 -1.37
CA VAL A 3 -17.03 -9.50 -0.90
C VAL A 3 -17.56 -10.46 -1.97
N GLU A 4 -18.64 -10.12 -2.66
CA GLU A 4 -19.19 -10.92 -3.77
C GLU A 4 -18.20 -11.02 -4.94
N ALA A 5 -17.53 -9.93 -5.31
CA ALA A 5 -16.51 -9.94 -6.35
C ALA A 5 -15.32 -10.87 -6.02
N VAL A 6 -14.93 -10.92 -4.75
CA VAL A 6 -13.83 -11.79 -4.28
C VAL A 6 -14.24 -13.27 -4.24
N VAL A 7 -15.48 -13.57 -3.89
CA VAL A 7 -16.01 -14.96 -3.84
C VAL A 7 -16.26 -15.52 -5.25
N ASN A 8 -16.55 -14.67 -6.23
CA ASN A 8 -16.87 -15.07 -7.60
C ASN A 8 -15.66 -15.18 -8.54
N GLU A 9 -14.42 -14.95 -8.06
CA GLU A 9 -13.20 -15.30 -8.81
C GLU A 9 -13.06 -16.83 -8.91
N GLN A 10 -13.74 -17.42 -9.86
CA GLN A 10 -13.70 -18.85 -10.13
C GLN A 10 -12.34 -19.23 -10.70
N GLY A 11 -11.63 -20.14 -10.02
CA GLY A 11 -10.59 -20.97 -10.59
C GLY A 11 -9.13 -20.60 -10.31
N SER A 12 -8.81 -19.45 -9.71
CA SER A 12 -7.45 -19.14 -9.29
C SER A 12 -7.22 -19.47 -7.81
N LYS A 13 -6.13 -20.18 -7.51
CA LYS A 13 -5.73 -20.38 -6.11
C LYS A 13 -5.30 -19.03 -5.52
N PRO A 14 -5.93 -18.56 -4.42
CA PRO A 14 -5.50 -17.32 -3.77
C PRO A 14 -4.05 -17.45 -3.30
N GLY A 15 -3.19 -16.56 -3.76
CA GLY A 15 -1.80 -16.48 -3.29
C GLY A 15 -1.66 -15.74 -1.96
N LEU A 16 -0.43 -15.70 -1.42
CA LEU A 16 -0.12 -14.97 -0.17
C LEU A 16 -0.51 -13.48 -0.23
N GLY A 17 -0.40 -12.84 -1.40
CA GLY A 17 -0.85 -11.45 -1.59
C GLY A 17 -2.34 -11.26 -1.37
N TYR A 18 -3.15 -12.24 -1.75
CA TYR A 18 -4.58 -12.26 -1.51
C TYR A 18 -4.91 -12.31 -0.01
N ILE A 19 -4.24 -13.21 0.72
CA ILE A 19 -4.42 -13.34 2.18
C ILE A 19 -4.07 -12.02 2.88
N TYR A 20 -2.95 -11.39 2.49
CA TYR A 20 -2.56 -10.09 3.03
C TYR A 20 -3.61 -9.00 2.74
N GLY A 21 -4.08 -8.90 1.51
CA GLY A 21 -5.10 -7.92 1.11
C GLY A 21 -6.41 -8.11 1.87
N MET A 22 -6.88 -9.35 1.99
CA MET A 22 -8.08 -9.69 2.76
C MET A 22 -7.90 -9.36 4.25
N GLY A 23 -6.74 -9.69 4.84
CA GLY A 23 -6.42 -9.34 6.22
C GLY A 23 -6.48 -7.83 6.47
N LYS A 24 -5.94 -7.02 5.55
CA LYS A 24 -6.02 -5.55 5.64
C LYS A 24 -7.44 -5.00 5.50
N LYS A 25 -8.23 -5.53 4.58
CA LYS A 25 -9.66 -5.13 4.42
C LYS A 25 -10.48 -5.49 5.66
N THR A 26 -10.30 -6.69 6.19
CA THR A 26 -10.98 -7.15 7.41
C THR A 26 -10.59 -6.28 8.59
N ALA A 27 -9.31 -6.01 8.78
CA ALA A 27 -8.83 -5.14 9.85
C ALA A 27 -9.43 -3.72 9.74
N HIS A 28 -9.49 -3.17 8.54
CA HIS A 28 -10.13 -1.86 8.32
C HIS A 28 -11.60 -1.85 8.75
N SER A 29 -12.38 -2.85 8.30
CA SER A 29 -13.80 -2.95 8.64
C SER A 29 -14.01 -3.13 10.15
N LEU A 30 -13.22 -3.98 10.79
CA LEU A 30 -13.28 -4.20 12.25
C LEU A 30 -12.90 -2.92 13.02
N CYS A 31 -11.80 -2.25 12.64
CA CYS A 31 -11.40 -1.01 13.28
C CYS A 31 -12.47 0.08 13.13
N LYS A 32 -13.12 0.16 11.99
CA LYS A 32 -14.22 1.10 11.75
C LYS A 32 -15.40 0.87 12.70
N SER A 33 -15.82 -0.38 12.87
CA SER A 33 -16.92 -0.75 13.78
C SER A 33 -16.55 -0.49 15.23
N VAL A 34 -15.38 -0.95 15.67
CA VAL A 34 -14.92 -0.76 17.05
C VAL A 34 -14.73 0.72 17.40
N ALA A 35 -14.17 1.50 16.48
CA ALA A 35 -13.99 2.94 16.68
C ALA A 35 -15.34 3.65 16.84
N ALA A 36 -16.33 3.29 16.02
CA ALA A 36 -17.68 3.85 16.12
C ALA A 36 -18.33 3.50 17.48
N ASP A 37 -18.23 2.23 17.91
CA ASP A 37 -18.80 1.78 19.20
C ASP A 37 -18.13 2.44 20.41
N LEU A 38 -16.83 2.72 20.33
CA LEU A 38 -16.07 3.35 21.40
C LEU A 38 -16.05 4.91 21.33
N GLY A 39 -16.69 5.51 20.33
CA GLY A 39 -16.66 6.97 20.12
C GLY A 39 -15.28 7.51 19.76
N LEU A 40 -14.43 6.71 19.11
CA LEU A 40 -13.09 7.09 18.67
C LEU A 40 -13.13 7.64 17.24
N GLU A 41 -12.33 8.67 17.00
CA GLU A 41 -12.12 9.21 15.65
C GLU A 41 -11.09 8.34 14.89
N LEU A 42 -11.54 7.63 13.87
CA LEU A 42 -10.69 6.80 13.02
C LEU A 42 -10.44 7.49 11.69
N VAL A 43 -9.18 7.61 11.28
CA VAL A 43 -8.77 7.92 9.92
C VAL A 43 -7.96 6.75 9.35
N TRP A 44 -8.11 6.47 8.05
CA TRP A 44 -7.47 5.31 7.43
C TRP A 44 -6.59 5.69 6.25
N PRO A 45 -5.28 5.87 6.47
CA PRO A 45 -4.35 6.13 5.37
C PRO A 45 -4.01 4.85 4.59
N MET A 46 -4.04 4.94 3.27
CA MET A 46 -3.59 3.90 2.34
C MET A 46 -2.35 4.41 1.60
N ILE A 47 -1.24 3.70 1.76
CA ILE A 47 0.03 4.06 1.14
C ILE A 47 0.17 3.31 -0.19
N THR A 48 0.57 4.00 -1.25
CA THR A 48 0.88 3.40 -2.55
C THR A 48 2.17 2.57 -2.47
N ASN A 49 3.28 3.06 -2.97
CA ASN A 49 4.56 2.35 -2.92
C ASN A 49 5.62 3.21 -2.23
N ALA A 50 5.67 3.13 -0.89
CA ALA A 50 6.68 3.84 -0.12
C ALA A 50 8.07 3.23 -0.33
N TYR A 51 9.08 4.10 -0.46
CA TYR A 51 10.48 3.73 -0.52
C TYR A 51 11.33 4.71 0.29
N GLY A 52 12.53 4.33 0.69
CA GLY A 52 13.42 5.23 1.40
C GLY A 52 14.61 4.56 2.05
N VAL A 53 15.44 5.37 2.68
CA VAL A 53 16.64 4.91 3.42
C VAL A 53 16.22 3.99 4.57
N GLY A 54 16.96 2.91 4.76
CA GLY A 54 16.70 1.92 5.82
C GLY A 54 15.76 0.78 5.40
N GLU A 55 15.20 0.80 4.19
CA GLU A 55 14.39 -0.29 3.65
C GLU A 55 15.23 -1.57 3.52
N LYS A 56 14.85 -2.62 4.24
CA LYS A 56 15.54 -3.92 4.24
C LYS A 56 14.75 -5.02 3.52
N SER A 57 13.49 -4.77 3.21
CA SER A 57 12.64 -5.77 2.57
C SER A 57 13.05 -6.02 1.11
N PRO A 58 12.75 -7.20 0.54
CA PRO A 58 13.06 -7.53 -0.85
C PRO A 58 12.08 -6.89 -1.84
N ARG A 59 11.74 -5.61 -1.62
CA ARG A 59 10.88 -4.86 -2.54
C ARG A 59 11.68 -4.39 -3.76
N MET A 60 10.97 -4.14 -4.86
CA MET A 60 11.56 -3.88 -6.16
C MET A 60 12.62 -2.76 -6.12
N VAL A 61 12.31 -1.58 -5.59
CA VAL A 61 13.25 -0.44 -5.56
C VAL A 61 14.54 -0.81 -4.83
N ASN A 62 14.42 -1.34 -3.61
CA ASN A 62 15.55 -1.72 -2.79
C ASN A 62 16.39 -2.84 -3.44
N THR A 63 15.74 -3.88 -3.96
CA THR A 63 16.42 -4.99 -4.63
C THR A 63 17.13 -4.53 -5.90
N THR A 64 16.51 -3.67 -6.68
CA THR A 64 17.10 -3.12 -7.92
C THR A 64 18.32 -2.27 -7.61
N LEU A 65 18.22 -1.36 -6.63
CA LEU A 65 19.34 -0.51 -6.24
C LEU A 65 20.54 -1.33 -5.73
N ARG A 66 20.30 -2.35 -4.92
CA ARG A 66 21.36 -3.27 -4.46
C ARG A 66 22.03 -3.98 -5.62
N LYS A 67 21.26 -4.54 -6.55
CA LYS A 67 21.81 -5.20 -7.74
C LYS A 67 22.64 -4.26 -8.60
N ILE A 68 22.21 -3.00 -8.77
CA ILE A 68 23.00 -1.97 -9.48
C ILE A 68 24.34 -1.73 -8.77
N ILE A 69 24.31 -1.54 -7.46
CA ILE A 69 25.54 -1.31 -6.65
C ILE A 69 26.48 -2.51 -6.75
N ASP A 70 25.94 -3.72 -6.72
CA ASP A 70 26.71 -4.97 -6.78
C ASP A 70 27.14 -5.34 -8.22
N GLY A 71 26.79 -4.55 -9.23
CA GLY A 71 27.10 -4.83 -10.65
C GLY A 71 26.37 -6.08 -11.19
N ALA A 72 25.31 -6.51 -10.55
CA ALA A 72 24.55 -7.68 -10.95
C ALA A 72 23.58 -7.40 -12.10
N ALA A 73 23.32 -8.41 -12.93
CA ALA A 73 22.37 -8.30 -14.03
C ALA A 73 20.95 -8.00 -13.52
N LEU A 74 20.30 -7.01 -14.12
CA LEU A 74 18.93 -6.66 -13.83
C LEU A 74 17.98 -7.48 -14.72
N GLN A 75 16.95 -8.03 -14.09
CA GLN A 75 15.86 -8.72 -14.78
C GLN A 75 14.54 -8.12 -14.34
N PHE A 76 13.77 -7.62 -15.29
CA PHE A 76 12.44 -7.09 -15.08
C PHE A 76 11.42 -7.88 -15.89
N THR A 77 10.17 -7.89 -15.42
CA THR A 77 9.03 -8.29 -16.22
C THR A 77 8.77 -7.23 -17.32
N ALA A 78 7.69 -7.38 -18.08
CA ALA A 78 7.32 -6.41 -19.12
C ALA A 78 7.14 -4.97 -18.62
N ALA A 79 7.15 -4.75 -17.31
CA ALA A 79 7.11 -3.45 -16.61
C ALA A 79 5.93 -2.55 -17.04
N THR A 80 4.81 -3.17 -17.43
CA THR A 80 3.60 -2.48 -17.88
C THR A 80 2.69 -2.01 -16.75
N GLN A 81 2.96 -2.48 -15.51
CA GLN A 81 2.17 -2.09 -14.35
C GLN A 81 2.42 -0.62 -14.00
N ASN A 82 1.36 0.07 -13.64
CA ASN A 82 1.47 1.43 -13.10
C ASN A 82 1.85 1.37 -11.62
N TYR A 83 2.85 2.18 -11.28
CA TYR A 83 3.29 2.39 -9.90
C TYR A 83 3.25 3.87 -9.56
N ASP A 84 2.87 4.16 -8.34
CA ASP A 84 3.00 5.48 -7.74
C ASP A 84 3.97 5.36 -6.56
N PHE A 85 5.17 5.89 -6.73
CA PHE A 85 6.22 5.85 -5.70
C PHE A 85 6.20 7.13 -4.87
N VAL A 86 6.26 6.96 -3.56
CA VAL A 86 6.30 8.07 -2.59
C VAL A 86 7.46 7.87 -1.61
N TYR A 87 8.23 8.93 -1.38
CA TYR A 87 9.36 8.84 -0.47
C TYR A 87 8.89 8.78 1.00
N VAL A 88 9.61 8.03 1.83
CA VAL A 88 9.18 7.74 3.21
C VAL A 88 8.98 8.97 4.08
N THR A 89 9.74 10.04 3.87
CA THR A 89 9.56 11.30 4.62
C THR A 89 8.26 12.01 4.26
N ASP A 90 7.82 11.91 2.99
CA ASP A 90 6.56 12.49 2.54
C ASP A 90 5.39 11.67 3.09
N VAL A 91 5.54 10.35 3.17
CA VAL A 91 4.58 9.49 3.85
C VAL A 91 4.43 9.90 5.32
N ALA A 92 5.54 10.07 6.03
CA ALA A 92 5.53 10.48 7.45
C ALA A 92 4.84 11.85 7.63
N LYS A 93 5.14 12.81 6.75
CA LYS A 93 4.49 14.12 6.75
C LYS A 93 2.99 14.03 6.47
N ALA A 94 2.60 13.18 5.51
CA ALA A 94 1.19 12.94 5.21
C ALA A 94 0.44 12.35 6.41
N PHE A 95 1.02 11.37 7.09
CA PHE A 95 0.44 10.81 8.33
C PHE A 95 0.25 11.89 9.41
N TYR A 96 1.27 12.73 9.62
CA TYR A 96 1.15 13.84 10.58
C TYR A 96 0.01 14.80 10.23
N LEU A 97 -0.10 15.18 8.95
CA LEU A 97 -1.16 16.09 8.49
C LEU A 97 -2.55 15.46 8.60
N ILE A 98 -2.68 14.18 8.26
CA ILE A 98 -3.93 13.42 8.38
C ILE A 98 -4.33 13.29 9.85
N ALA A 99 -3.38 12.99 10.75
CA ALA A 99 -3.66 12.93 12.18
C ALA A 99 -4.11 14.27 12.76
N LYS A 100 -3.60 15.37 12.20
CA LYS A 100 -3.95 16.72 12.68
C LYS A 100 -5.24 17.28 12.09
N ASN A 101 -5.53 17.00 10.83
CA ASN A 101 -6.59 17.68 10.07
C ASN A 101 -7.56 16.69 9.39
N GLY A 102 -7.34 15.38 9.52
CA GLY A 102 -8.16 14.38 8.87
C GLY A 102 -9.58 14.35 9.41
N GLN A 103 -10.52 14.05 8.55
CA GLN A 103 -11.91 13.91 8.95
C GLN A 103 -12.15 12.48 9.46
N PRO A 104 -12.86 12.31 10.58
CA PRO A 104 -13.19 11.01 11.13
C PRO A 104 -13.87 10.10 10.10
N PHE A 105 -13.51 8.83 10.10
CA PHE A 105 -14.02 7.77 9.22
C PHE A 105 -13.76 7.98 7.72
N HIS A 106 -12.81 8.87 7.36
CA HIS A 106 -12.36 9.05 5.99
C HIS A 106 -11.11 8.23 5.68
N GLU A 107 -11.01 7.83 4.42
CA GLU A 107 -9.86 7.15 3.83
C GLU A 107 -9.02 8.15 3.04
N TYR A 108 -7.69 8.05 3.19
CA TYR A 108 -6.74 8.94 2.54
C TYR A 108 -5.72 8.15 1.75
N LEU A 109 -5.66 8.35 0.43
CA LEU A 109 -4.62 7.75 -0.39
C LEU A 109 -3.34 8.60 -0.31
N ILE A 110 -2.25 7.99 0.13
CA ILE A 110 -0.93 8.63 0.20
C ILE A 110 -0.08 8.12 -0.97
N GLY A 111 0.19 9.01 -1.89
CA GLY A 111 1.01 8.77 -3.07
C GLY A 111 1.55 10.09 -3.63
N SER A 112 2.33 10.02 -4.71
CA SER A 112 2.81 11.22 -5.42
C SER A 112 1.73 11.86 -6.29
N GLY A 113 0.64 11.16 -6.54
CA GLY A 113 -0.40 11.55 -7.50
C GLY A 113 0.00 11.32 -8.96
N GLN A 114 1.13 10.64 -9.21
CA GLN A 114 1.66 10.38 -10.55
C GLN A 114 1.94 8.89 -10.76
N ALA A 115 0.89 8.09 -10.87
CA ALA A 115 1.06 6.70 -11.26
C ALA A 115 1.58 6.61 -12.71
N ARG A 116 2.70 5.90 -12.90
CA ARG A 116 3.36 5.75 -14.21
C ARG A 116 3.74 4.29 -14.44
N PRO A 117 3.77 3.83 -15.72
CA PRO A 117 4.39 2.55 -16.05
C PRO A 117 5.86 2.53 -15.60
N LEU A 118 6.35 1.34 -15.25
CA LEU A 118 7.75 1.14 -14.85
C LEU A 118 8.75 1.17 -16.03
N LYS A 119 8.28 1.39 -17.25
CA LYS A 119 9.13 1.50 -18.46
C LYS A 119 10.00 2.72 -18.40
#